data_ce1a0c8d80c65acaf7e34a875879c858
#
_entry.id   ce1a0c8d80c65acaf7e34a875879c858
#
_cell.length_a   1.000
_cell.length_b   1.000
_cell.length_c   1.000
_cell.angle_alpha   90.00
_cell.angle_beta   90.00
_cell.angle_gamma   90.00
#
_symmetry.space_group_name_H-M   'P 1'
#
loop_
_entity.id
_entity.type
_entity.pdbx_description
1 polymer ?
#
loop_
_entity_poly.entity_id
_entity_poly.type
_entity_poly.pdbx_seq_one_letter_code
_entity_poly.pdbx_strand_id
1 'polypeptide(L)'
;MIPKYGCLLVGLLTVCGAAAQHPDDEYYPYAARQEERTPLLLTDSTLFYRAVQTTPDLYAEHTAFNLPYVSVKRRGLNYRDESASVGVVRLSSRYFGAMRLLGADEVRYGGLAAADGVTGGVGGLRLFRFTADYPQASRYTAVSFTDRSYLAGARLSVTEPLGCGWSGTAALDARTGRDMHVEGVFTNALTASLRAAKRFGDDHNLSLMLIVPPSVRGTRLSSAEEAFRLTGDRLYNPAWGFQHGKVRNSRVRREFVPLAVVSYRMPVSQSTSLAADFSAEYGTRKYSALGWYDARTPMPDNYRYLPSYADDRETELAWLANDPRYTQVDWDEL
;
A
#
# COMPACT_ATOMS: atom_id res chain seq x y z
N MET A 1 2.19 -7.46 31.98
CA MET A 1 0.98 -7.30 31.17
C MET A 1 0.75 -5.79 30.99
N ILE A 2 1.29 -5.17 29.94
CA ILE A 2 1.21 -3.72 29.72
C ILE A 2 0.04 -3.46 28.75
N PRO A 3 -0.93 -2.61 29.10
CA PRO A 3 -2.02 -2.27 28.19
C PRO A 3 -1.48 -1.48 27.01
N LYS A 4 -1.70 -1.99 25.81
CA LYS A 4 -1.33 -1.31 24.57
C LYS A 4 -2.36 -0.22 24.31
N TYR A 5 -1.96 1.00 24.55
CA TYR A 5 -2.73 2.19 24.18
C TYR A 5 -2.85 2.24 22.66
N GLY A 6 -4.10 2.15 22.14
CA GLY A 6 -4.42 2.46 20.78
C GLY A 6 -4.20 3.96 20.58
N CYS A 7 -3.33 4.35 19.64
CA CYS A 7 -3.25 5.73 19.21
C CYS A 7 -4.54 6.11 18.49
N LEU A 8 -5.41 6.85 19.18
CA LEU A 8 -6.49 7.59 18.56
C LEU A 8 -5.87 8.83 17.94
N LEU A 9 -5.64 8.82 16.63
CA LEU A 9 -5.17 10.01 15.92
C LEU A 9 -6.40 10.87 15.62
N VAL A 10 -6.67 11.81 16.51
CA VAL A 10 -7.68 12.86 16.29
C VAL A 10 -7.12 13.82 15.24
N GLY A 11 -7.73 13.84 14.07
CA GLY A 11 -7.36 14.76 13.01
C GLY A 11 -7.71 16.21 13.42
N LEU A 12 -6.75 17.10 13.28
CA LEU A 12 -6.93 18.53 13.52
C LEU A 12 -7.83 19.13 12.44
N LEU A 13 -8.84 19.91 12.84
CA LEU A 13 -9.57 20.82 11.98
C LEU A 13 -8.60 21.88 11.44
N THR A 14 -8.24 21.77 10.17
CA THR A 14 -7.52 22.83 9.47
C THR A 14 -8.52 23.61 8.63
N VAL A 15 -8.78 24.83 9.02
CA VAL A 15 -9.45 25.83 8.18
C VAL A 15 -8.45 26.23 7.11
N CYS A 16 -8.58 25.71 5.88
CA CYS A 16 -7.80 26.21 4.76
C CYS A 16 -8.35 27.56 4.33
N GLY A 17 -7.52 28.56 4.50
CA GLY A 17 -7.76 29.88 3.98
C GLY A 17 -7.89 29.91 2.45
N ALA A 18 -8.43 31.02 1.95
CA ALA A 18 -8.67 31.34 0.57
C ALA A 18 -7.61 30.78 -0.38
N ALA A 19 -8.01 29.94 -1.33
CA ALA A 19 -7.22 29.74 -2.53
C ALA A 19 -7.29 31.04 -3.32
N ALA A 20 -6.32 31.95 -3.11
CA ALA A 20 -6.11 33.03 -4.03
C ALA A 20 -5.76 32.40 -5.39
N GLN A 21 -6.49 32.76 -6.43
CA GLN A 21 -6.00 32.52 -7.79
C GLN A 21 -4.60 33.16 -7.85
N HIS A 22 -3.60 32.32 -7.99
CA HIS A 22 -2.22 32.77 -8.08
C HIS A 22 -2.05 33.47 -9.43
N PRO A 23 -1.51 34.69 -9.49
CA PRO A 23 -1.25 35.38 -10.75
C PRO A 23 -0.17 34.67 -11.62
N ASP A 24 0.34 33.55 -11.16
CA ASP A 24 1.39 32.77 -11.82
C ASP A 24 0.85 31.61 -12.69
N ASP A 25 -0.47 31.55 -12.98
CA ASP A 25 -1.02 30.61 -13.95
C ASP A 25 -0.41 30.75 -15.36
N GLU A 26 0.20 31.90 -15.64
CA GLU A 26 0.99 32.12 -16.87
C GLU A 26 2.39 31.46 -16.84
N TYR A 27 2.94 31.16 -15.65
CA TYR A 27 4.31 30.60 -15.54
C TYR A 27 4.37 29.08 -15.57
N TYR A 28 3.24 28.39 -15.45
CA TYR A 28 3.15 26.94 -15.56
C TYR A 28 2.23 26.53 -16.71
N PRO A 29 2.70 26.64 -17.97
CA PRO A 29 1.91 26.20 -19.13
C PRO A 29 1.59 24.71 -19.12
N TYR A 30 2.20 23.95 -18.23
CA TYR A 30 1.90 22.53 -18.02
C TYR A 30 0.67 22.28 -17.17
N ALA A 31 0.31 23.14 -16.21
CA ALA A 31 -0.90 22.98 -15.41
C ALA A 31 -2.17 23.19 -16.25
N ALA A 32 -2.19 24.23 -17.07
CA ALA A 32 -3.31 24.50 -17.99
C ALA A 32 -3.46 23.41 -19.08
N ARG A 33 -2.36 22.81 -19.56
CA ARG A 33 -2.43 21.66 -20.47
C ARG A 33 -2.94 20.36 -19.83
N GLN A 34 -2.97 20.30 -18.51
CA GLN A 34 -3.46 19.10 -17.81
C GLN A 34 -4.98 19.02 -17.80
N GLU A 35 -5.69 20.14 -17.81
CA GLU A 35 -7.17 20.14 -17.94
C GLU A 35 -7.61 19.77 -19.34
N GLU A 36 -6.85 20.13 -20.37
CA GLU A 36 -7.15 19.75 -21.76
C GLU A 36 -6.73 18.33 -22.15
N ARG A 37 -5.86 17.67 -21.36
CA ARG A 37 -5.42 16.30 -21.61
C ARG A 37 -6.34 15.23 -21.02
N THR A 38 -7.50 15.57 -20.57
CA THR A 38 -8.55 14.61 -20.28
C THR A 38 -9.48 14.49 -21.51
N PRO A 39 -9.89 13.37 -21.91
CA PRO A 39 -9.48 12.01 -21.59
C PRO A 39 -8.94 11.30 -22.83
N LEU A 40 -7.74 10.91 -22.86
CA LEU A 40 -7.36 9.80 -23.72
C LEU A 40 -8.23 8.61 -23.29
N LEU A 41 -9.37 8.50 -24.04
CA LEU A 41 -10.18 7.31 -24.17
C LEU A 41 -9.89 6.24 -23.11
N LEU A 42 -10.48 6.41 -21.95
CA LEU A 42 -10.60 5.33 -20.99
C LEU A 42 -11.56 4.30 -21.61
N THR A 43 -11.02 3.43 -22.43
CA THR A 43 -11.71 2.18 -22.74
C THR A 43 -11.90 1.43 -21.42
N ASP A 44 -12.96 0.65 -21.28
CA ASP A 44 -13.29 -0.07 -20.03
C ASP A 44 -12.12 -0.87 -19.45
N SER A 45 -11.17 -1.32 -20.28
CA SER A 45 -9.93 -1.97 -19.87
C SER A 45 -8.96 -1.03 -19.12
N THR A 46 -9.08 0.29 -19.27
CA THR A 46 -8.22 1.26 -18.60
C THR A 46 -8.76 1.74 -17.26
N LEU A 47 -10.00 1.41 -16.89
CA LEU A 47 -10.51 1.63 -15.53
C LEU A 47 -9.64 0.92 -14.46
N PHE A 48 -9.01 -0.17 -14.83
CA PHE A 48 -8.02 -0.85 -14.00
C PHE A 48 -6.78 0.01 -13.75
N TYR A 49 -6.48 0.93 -14.63
CA TYR A 49 -5.28 1.74 -14.69
C TYR A 49 -5.51 3.22 -14.38
N ARG A 50 -6.58 3.58 -13.69
CA ARG A 50 -6.73 4.93 -13.09
C ARG A 50 -5.64 5.21 -12.06
N ALA A 51 -4.42 4.86 -12.41
CA ALA A 51 -3.39 4.82 -11.42
C ALA A 51 -2.64 6.10 -11.31
N VAL A 52 -2.28 6.72 -12.36
CA VAL A 52 -1.46 7.91 -12.27
C VAL A 52 -1.96 8.89 -13.31
N GLN A 53 -2.84 9.72 -12.87
CA GLN A 53 -3.18 10.87 -13.67
C GLN A 53 -2.16 11.95 -13.35
N THR A 54 -1.62 12.50 -14.39
CA THR A 54 -0.89 13.75 -14.48
C THR A 54 0.01 14.13 -13.30
N THR A 55 1.26 14.11 -13.56
CA THR A 55 2.27 14.72 -12.72
C THR A 55 3.08 15.68 -13.58
N PRO A 56 3.42 16.89 -13.11
CA PRO A 56 4.36 17.77 -13.81
C PRO A 56 5.78 17.22 -13.82
N ASP A 57 6.05 16.14 -13.11
CA ASP A 57 7.34 15.46 -13.09
C ASP A 57 7.37 14.40 -14.18
N LEU A 58 8.09 14.68 -15.28
CA LEU A 58 8.27 13.76 -16.41
C LEU A 58 8.82 12.39 -15.99
N TYR A 59 9.69 12.34 -15.00
CA TYR A 59 10.19 11.06 -14.49
C TYR A 59 9.07 10.24 -13.84
N ALA A 60 8.24 10.89 -13.06
CA ALA A 60 7.09 10.23 -12.43
C ALA A 60 6.07 9.75 -13.47
N GLU A 61 5.84 10.53 -14.54
CA GLU A 61 4.96 10.15 -15.64
C GLU A 61 5.48 8.90 -16.37
N HIS A 62 6.75 8.87 -16.74
CA HIS A 62 7.33 7.75 -17.47
C HIS A 62 7.58 6.50 -16.63
N THR A 63 7.69 6.64 -15.32
CA THR A 63 7.87 5.50 -14.38
C THR A 63 6.58 5.08 -13.68
N ALA A 64 5.46 5.66 -14.04
CA ALA A 64 4.14 5.36 -13.49
C ALA A 64 3.53 4.14 -14.14
N PHE A 65 4.09 2.98 -13.92
CA PHE A 65 3.39 1.77 -14.33
C PHE A 65 2.58 1.20 -13.17
N ASN A 66 1.50 0.55 -13.54
CA ASN A 66 0.60 -0.14 -12.66
C ASN A 66 0.98 -1.59 -12.39
N LEU A 67 2.23 -1.93 -12.52
CA LEU A 67 2.68 -3.23 -12.06
C LEU A 67 2.60 -3.26 -10.53
N PRO A 68 1.71 -4.07 -9.94
CA PRO A 68 1.38 -3.98 -8.51
C PRO A 68 2.56 -4.27 -7.59
N TYR A 69 3.70 -4.69 -8.12
CA TYR A 69 4.86 -5.12 -7.33
C TYR A 69 6.13 -4.36 -7.63
N VAL A 70 6.14 -3.48 -8.62
CA VAL A 70 7.33 -2.70 -8.94
C VAL A 70 7.28 -1.39 -8.17
N SER A 71 8.09 -1.31 -7.13
CA SER A 71 8.38 -0.05 -6.45
C SER A 71 9.58 0.59 -7.12
N VAL A 72 9.33 1.54 -8.02
CA VAL A 72 10.40 2.29 -8.65
C VAL A 72 10.89 3.36 -7.69
N LYS A 73 12.18 3.33 -7.38
CA LYS A 73 12.83 4.39 -6.62
C LYS A 73 12.98 5.62 -7.51
N ARG A 74 12.37 6.72 -7.10
CA ARG A 74 12.51 8.00 -7.80
C ARG A 74 13.74 8.72 -7.28
N ARG A 75 14.68 9.08 -8.17
CA ARG A 75 15.89 9.82 -7.80
C ARG A 75 16.63 9.18 -6.60
N GLY A 76 16.62 7.86 -6.52
CA GLY A 76 17.21 7.13 -5.39
C GLY A 76 16.41 7.14 -4.08
N LEU A 77 15.32 7.89 -3.99
CA LEU A 77 14.49 7.99 -2.79
C LEU A 77 13.56 6.78 -2.66
N ASN A 78 13.29 6.40 -1.43
CA ASN A 78 12.40 5.31 -1.11
C ASN A 78 10.93 5.76 -1.19
N TYR A 79 10.02 4.82 -1.40
CA TYR A 79 8.57 5.08 -1.30
C TYR A 79 8.13 5.61 0.10
N ARG A 80 8.96 5.41 1.12
CA ARG A 80 8.74 5.93 2.48
C ARG A 80 8.98 7.44 2.59
N ASP A 81 9.71 7.99 1.65
CA ASP A 81 10.04 9.41 1.58
C ASP A 81 8.93 10.21 0.85
N GLU A 82 7.96 9.49 0.25
CA GLU A 82 6.75 10.05 -0.37
C GLU A 82 5.64 10.16 0.67
N SER A 83 4.99 11.30 0.76
CA SER A 83 3.77 11.49 1.54
C SER A 83 2.56 11.11 0.71
N ALA A 84 1.54 10.53 1.33
CA ALA A 84 0.27 10.23 0.68
C ALA A 84 -0.88 10.74 1.52
N SER A 85 -1.93 11.26 0.87
CA SER A 85 -3.10 11.78 1.57
C SER A 85 -4.40 11.66 0.75
N VAL A 86 -5.52 11.74 1.44
CA VAL A 86 -6.85 12.02 0.90
C VAL A 86 -7.39 13.22 1.64
N GLY A 87 -7.68 14.31 0.93
CA GLY A 87 -7.83 15.60 1.59
C GLY A 87 -6.61 15.92 2.45
N VAL A 88 -6.81 16.35 3.69
CA VAL A 88 -5.72 16.59 4.66
C VAL A 88 -5.31 15.35 5.47
N VAL A 89 -6.00 14.22 5.30
CA VAL A 89 -5.74 12.97 6.02
C VAL A 89 -4.57 12.22 5.40
N ARG A 90 -3.51 11.99 6.17
CA ARG A 90 -2.38 11.17 5.73
C ARG A 90 -2.76 9.71 5.60
N LEU A 91 -2.32 9.08 4.50
CA LEU A 91 -2.61 7.69 4.19
C LEU A 91 -1.36 6.80 4.27
N SER A 92 -1.53 5.64 4.87
CA SER A 92 -0.57 4.55 4.75
C SER A 92 -0.77 3.79 3.42
N SER A 93 0.31 3.26 2.86
CA SER A 93 0.31 2.50 1.59
C SER A 93 -0.66 1.30 1.57
N ARG A 94 -1.04 0.78 2.74
CA ARG A 94 -2.01 -0.32 2.87
C ARG A 94 -3.39 0.03 2.31
N TYR A 95 -3.76 1.32 2.28
CA TYR A 95 -5.06 1.79 1.83
C TYR A 95 -5.11 2.19 0.35
N PHE A 96 -3.96 2.28 -0.35
CA PHE A 96 -3.89 2.77 -1.73
C PHE A 96 -4.75 1.96 -2.70
N GLY A 97 -4.73 0.63 -2.55
CA GLY A 97 -5.58 -0.25 -3.36
C GLY A 97 -7.06 0.02 -3.17
N ALA A 98 -7.49 0.21 -1.92
CA ALA A 98 -8.87 0.54 -1.59
C ALA A 98 -9.28 1.92 -2.13
N MET A 99 -8.41 2.94 -2.04
CA MET A 99 -8.69 4.26 -2.61
C MET A 99 -9.04 4.17 -4.10
N ARG A 100 -8.23 3.43 -4.87
CA ARG A 100 -8.47 3.25 -6.31
C ARG A 100 -9.77 2.50 -6.60
N LEU A 101 -10.06 1.44 -5.83
CA LEU A 101 -11.31 0.68 -5.99
C LEU A 101 -12.55 1.49 -5.57
N LEU A 102 -12.40 2.45 -4.67
CA LEU A 102 -13.44 3.40 -4.31
C LEU A 102 -13.63 4.53 -5.35
N GLY A 103 -12.81 4.54 -6.41
CA GLY A 103 -12.89 5.50 -7.49
C GLY A 103 -12.13 6.80 -7.24
N ALA A 104 -11.15 6.80 -6.34
CA ALA A 104 -10.28 7.95 -6.18
C ALA A 104 -9.26 8.04 -7.32
N ASP A 105 -9.10 9.23 -7.85
CA ASP A 105 -8.01 9.57 -8.76
C ASP A 105 -6.71 9.76 -7.96
N GLU A 106 -5.61 9.30 -8.52
CA GLU A 106 -4.30 9.42 -7.91
C GLU A 106 -3.46 10.45 -8.66
N VAL A 107 -3.14 11.56 -7.98
CA VAL A 107 -2.26 12.61 -8.51
C VAL A 107 -0.93 12.56 -7.77
N ARG A 108 0.17 12.68 -8.49
CA ARG A 108 1.51 12.65 -7.91
C ARG A 108 2.28 13.92 -8.25
N TYR A 109 2.86 14.50 -7.25
CA TYR A 109 3.77 15.64 -7.35
C TYR A 109 5.17 15.23 -6.93
N GLY A 110 6.18 15.68 -7.65
CA GLY A 110 7.58 15.43 -7.31
C GLY A 110 8.10 16.41 -6.26
N GLY A 111 9.03 15.98 -5.41
CA GLY A 111 9.70 16.83 -4.42
C GLY A 111 8.79 17.35 -3.31
N LEU A 112 9.15 18.47 -2.73
CA LEU A 112 8.44 19.13 -1.63
C LEU A 112 7.22 19.93 -2.13
N ALA A 113 6.41 19.33 -2.97
CA ALA A 113 5.20 19.99 -3.48
C ALA A 113 4.15 20.16 -2.37
N ALA A 114 3.34 21.20 -2.49
CA ALA A 114 2.18 21.41 -1.64
C ALA A 114 0.93 21.47 -2.52
N ALA A 115 -0.11 20.75 -2.14
CA ALA A 115 -1.39 20.78 -2.81
C ALA A 115 -2.50 20.37 -1.82
N ASP A 116 -3.72 20.90 -2.00
CA ASP A 116 -4.89 20.57 -1.18
C ASP A 116 -4.66 20.74 0.34
N GLY A 117 -3.85 21.72 0.75
CA GLY A 117 -3.54 21.94 2.16
C GLY A 117 -2.56 20.95 2.78
N VAL A 118 -1.94 20.09 1.99
CA VAL A 118 -0.91 19.14 2.45
C VAL A 118 0.42 19.37 1.74
N THR A 119 1.50 19.10 2.47
CA THR A 119 2.85 19.15 1.93
C THR A 119 3.41 17.76 1.71
N GLY A 120 4.11 17.59 0.60
CA GLY A 120 4.83 16.37 0.26
C GLY A 120 6.08 16.16 1.09
N GLY A 121 6.56 14.92 1.12
CA GLY A 121 7.91 14.58 1.58
C GLY A 121 8.95 14.88 0.49
N VAL A 122 10.23 14.65 0.79
CA VAL A 122 11.33 14.78 -0.17
C VAL A 122 11.13 13.90 -1.42
N GLY A 123 10.46 12.75 -1.27
CA GLY A 123 10.14 11.83 -2.36
C GLY A 123 8.92 12.23 -3.18
N GLY A 124 8.17 13.23 -2.74
CA GLY A 124 6.97 13.70 -3.42
C GLY A 124 5.69 13.62 -2.58
N LEU A 125 4.60 14.01 -3.23
CA LEU A 125 3.25 13.97 -2.68
C LEU A 125 2.36 13.14 -3.59
N ARG A 126 1.61 12.22 -2.99
CA ARG A 126 0.58 11.42 -3.63
C ARG A 126 -0.77 11.81 -3.06
N LEU A 127 -1.63 12.36 -3.88
CA LEU A 127 -2.99 12.73 -3.49
C LEU A 127 -4.00 11.78 -4.08
N PHE A 128 -4.93 11.35 -3.24
CA PHE A 128 -6.13 10.64 -3.67
C PHE A 128 -7.31 11.62 -3.62
N ARG A 129 -7.90 11.86 -4.77
CA ARG A 129 -9.02 12.79 -4.94
C ARG A 129 -10.25 12.07 -5.43
N PHE A 130 -11.40 12.41 -4.90
CA PHE A 130 -12.69 12.02 -5.45
C PHE A 130 -13.23 13.19 -6.24
N THR A 131 -12.94 13.21 -7.55
CA THR A 131 -13.30 14.32 -8.45
C THR A 131 -14.78 14.35 -8.79
N ALA A 132 -15.47 13.21 -8.71
CA ALA A 132 -16.90 13.15 -8.95
C ALA A 132 -17.65 13.10 -7.61
N ASP A 133 -18.30 14.19 -7.27
CA ASP A 133 -19.18 14.26 -6.09
C ASP A 133 -20.43 13.38 -6.29
N TYR A 134 -20.79 13.13 -7.56
CA TYR A 134 -21.88 12.23 -7.95
C TYR A 134 -21.39 11.28 -9.05
N PRO A 135 -20.71 10.18 -8.67
CA PRO A 135 -20.16 9.24 -9.63
C PRO A 135 -21.30 8.56 -10.41
N GLN A 136 -21.05 8.32 -11.69
CA GLN A 136 -21.93 7.48 -12.50
C GLN A 136 -21.91 6.04 -12.01
N ALA A 137 -23.00 5.31 -12.23
CA ALA A 137 -23.05 3.89 -11.91
C ALA A 137 -21.92 3.15 -12.64
N SER A 138 -21.16 2.39 -11.90
CA SER A 138 -20.06 1.62 -12.47
C SER A 138 -19.88 0.30 -11.72
N ARG A 139 -19.49 -0.73 -12.45
CA ARG A 139 -19.19 -2.05 -11.90
C ARG A 139 -17.85 -2.52 -12.43
N TYR A 140 -17.01 -2.93 -11.53
CA TYR A 140 -15.68 -3.40 -11.87
C TYR A 140 -15.42 -4.75 -11.21
N THR A 141 -14.96 -5.71 -12.00
CA THR A 141 -14.56 -7.03 -11.52
C THR A 141 -13.26 -7.42 -12.20
N ALA A 142 -12.31 -7.89 -11.42
CA ALA A 142 -11.05 -8.41 -11.95
C ALA A 142 -10.61 -9.63 -11.16
N VAL A 143 -10.01 -10.58 -11.87
CA VAL A 143 -9.29 -11.71 -11.32
C VAL A 143 -7.84 -11.60 -11.77
N SER A 144 -6.91 -11.88 -10.89
CA SER A 144 -5.48 -11.83 -11.18
C SER A 144 -4.77 -13.07 -10.67
N PHE A 145 -3.84 -13.55 -11.46
CA PHE A 145 -2.90 -14.60 -11.06
C PHE A 145 -1.49 -14.02 -11.14
N THR A 146 -0.66 -14.36 -10.17
CA THR A 146 0.72 -13.88 -10.11
C THR A 146 1.60 -14.93 -9.47
N ASP A 147 2.84 -14.95 -9.85
CA ASP A 147 3.88 -15.83 -9.31
C ASP A 147 4.63 -15.22 -8.10
N ARG A 148 4.34 -13.94 -7.77
CA ARG A 148 5.05 -13.20 -6.71
C ARG A 148 4.09 -12.76 -5.61
N SER A 149 4.49 -12.98 -4.37
CA SER A 149 3.81 -12.56 -3.14
C SER A 149 2.48 -13.26 -2.84
N TYR A 150 1.64 -13.51 -3.81
CA TYR A 150 0.41 -14.31 -3.72
C TYR A 150 0.15 -15.02 -5.06
N LEU A 151 -0.72 -16.01 -5.07
CA LEU A 151 -1.02 -16.77 -6.27
C LEU A 151 -2.26 -16.26 -7.00
N ALA A 152 -3.31 -15.95 -6.27
CA ALA A 152 -4.60 -15.56 -6.84
C ALA A 152 -5.16 -14.32 -6.14
N GLY A 153 -5.82 -13.46 -6.89
CA GLY A 153 -6.53 -12.29 -6.40
C GLY A 153 -7.84 -12.05 -7.13
N ALA A 154 -8.81 -11.50 -6.40
CA ALA A 154 -10.09 -11.07 -6.96
C ALA A 154 -10.42 -9.68 -6.44
N ARG A 155 -10.94 -8.84 -7.33
CA ARG A 155 -11.36 -7.47 -7.00
C ARG A 155 -12.74 -7.22 -7.54
N LEU A 156 -13.53 -6.55 -6.74
CA LEU A 156 -14.87 -6.13 -7.07
C LEU A 156 -15.07 -4.70 -6.60
N SER A 157 -15.68 -3.87 -7.42
CA SER A 157 -16.15 -2.55 -7.03
C SER A 157 -17.48 -2.25 -7.71
N VAL A 158 -18.42 -1.73 -6.95
CA VAL A 158 -19.74 -1.33 -7.41
C VAL A 158 -20.01 0.08 -6.92
N THR A 159 -20.31 0.97 -7.84
CA THR A 159 -20.71 2.35 -7.57
C THR A 159 -22.11 2.55 -8.09
N GLU A 160 -23.00 3.06 -7.25
CA GLU A 160 -24.39 3.32 -7.64
C GLU A 160 -24.84 4.69 -7.09
N PRO A 161 -25.56 5.48 -7.91
CA PRO A 161 -26.31 6.63 -7.43
C PRO A 161 -27.53 6.12 -6.65
N LEU A 162 -27.66 6.55 -5.39
CA LEU A 162 -28.72 6.07 -4.49
C LEU A 162 -29.95 6.99 -4.48
N GLY A 163 -29.95 8.04 -5.29
CA GLY A 163 -31.02 9.05 -5.31
C GLY A 163 -30.86 10.14 -4.24
N CYS A 164 -31.66 11.19 -4.35
CA CYS A 164 -31.66 12.32 -3.40
C CYS A 164 -30.27 12.91 -3.09
N GLY A 165 -29.36 12.92 -4.08
CA GLY A 165 -28.00 13.42 -3.92
C GLY A 165 -27.04 12.48 -3.23
N TRP A 166 -27.46 11.23 -2.93
CA TRP A 166 -26.57 10.19 -2.39
C TRP A 166 -25.92 9.38 -3.50
N SER A 167 -24.68 9.01 -3.28
CA SER A 167 -23.97 7.98 -4.05
C SER A 167 -23.26 7.03 -3.10
N GLY A 168 -23.13 5.77 -3.51
CA GLY A 168 -22.48 4.74 -2.74
C GLY A 168 -21.47 3.97 -3.59
N THR A 169 -20.33 3.64 -3.03
CA THR A 169 -19.34 2.73 -3.60
C THR A 169 -19.00 1.67 -2.59
N ALA A 170 -19.07 0.40 -2.98
CA ALA A 170 -18.61 -0.73 -2.20
C ALA A 170 -17.53 -1.48 -2.99
N ALA A 171 -16.45 -1.84 -2.35
CA ALA A 171 -15.35 -2.55 -3.00
C ALA A 171 -14.74 -3.63 -2.11
N LEU A 172 -14.25 -4.69 -2.76
CA LEU A 172 -13.58 -5.83 -2.15
C LEU A 172 -12.31 -6.16 -2.92
N ASP A 173 -11.20 -6.37 -2.21
CA ASP A 173 -9.92 -6.87 -2.76
C ASP A 173 -9.50 -8.07 -1.92
N ALA A 174 -9.51 -9.25 -2.50
CA ALA A 174 -9.07 -10.50 -1.88
C ALA A 174 -7.80 -11.00 -2.58
N ARG A 175 -6.82 -11.44 -1.81
CA ARG A 175 -5.57 -12.01 -2.32
C ARG A 175 -5.18 -13.19 -1.46
N THR A 176 -4.77 -14.29 -2.09
CA THR A 176 -4.37 -15.49 -1.38
C THR A 176 -3.29 -16.26 -2.13
N GLY A 177 -2.47 -16.97 -1.40
CA GLY A 177 -1.50 -17.91 -1.92
C GLY A 177 -0.06 -17.59 -1.54
N ARG A 178 0.83 -18.45 -1.98
CA ARG A 178 2.28 -18.37 -1.74
C ARG A 178 2.99 -17.70 -2.92
N ASP A 179 4.17 -17.16 -2.63
CA ASP A 179 5.14 -16.78 -3.65
C ASP A 179 5.71 -18.04 -4.30
N MET A 180 5.86 -18.06 -5.63
CA MET A 180 6.39 -19.23 -6.35
C MET A 180 7.92 -19.24 -6.42
N HIS A 181 8.57 -18.12 -6.12
CA HIS A 181 10.02 -17.96 -6.23
C HIS A 181 10.72 -17.86 -4.87
N VAL A 182 10.00 -17.51 -3.83
CA VAL A 182 10.56 -17.35 -2.48
C VAL A 182 9.83 -18.25 -1.51
N GLU A 183 10.49 -19.31 -1.12
CA GLU A 183 9.90 -20.27 -0.20
C GLU A 183 9.54 -19.64 1.16
N GLY A 184 8.41 -20.10 1.72
CA GLY A 184 7.87 -19.58 2.98
C GLY A 184 7.18 -18.22 2.89
N VAL A 185 7.24 -17.53 1.75
CA VAL A 185 6.52 -16.27 1.54
C VAL A 185 5.10 -16.54 1.05
N PHE A 186 4.14 -15.86 1.67
CA PHE A 186 2.73 -15.96 1.32
C PHE A 186 1.98 -14.69 1.68
N THR A 187 0.81 -14.50 1.07
CA THR A 187 -0.12 -13.41 1.40
C THR A 187 -1.54 -13.94 1.43
N ASN A 188 -2.24 -13.69 2.54
CA ASN A 188 -3.68 -13.83 2.66
C ASN A 188 -4.21 -12.48 3.15
N ALA A 189 -4.92 -11.78 2.28
CA ALA A 189 -5.42 -10.45 2.56
C ALA A 189 -6.82 -10.28 2.00
N LEU A 190 -7.65 -9.61 2.76
CA LEU A 190 -8.98 -9.19 2.36
C LEU A 190 -9.11 -7.72 2.70
N THR A 191 -9.50 -6.89 1.76
CA THR A 191 -9.81 -5.48 2.02
C THR A 191 -11.23 -5.21 1.60
N ALA A 192 -12.09 -4.92 2.58
CA ALA A 192 -13.42 -4.42 2.33
C ALA A 192 -13.42 -2.90 2.48
N SER A 193 -14.06 -2.19 1.56
CA SER A 193 -14.12 -0.74 1.59
C SER A 193 -15.48 -0.23 1.14
N LEU A 194 -15.94 0.83 1.79
CA LEU A 194 -17.22 1.49 1.53
C LEU A 194 -16.98 3.00 1.46
N ARG A 195 -17.67 3.65 0.55
CA ARG A 195 -17.78 5.11 0.50
C ARG A 195 -19.22 5.49 0.26
N ALA A 196 -19.74 6.38 1.09
CA ALA A 196 -21.01 7.05 0.86
C ALA A 196 -20.75 8.56 0.73
N ALA A 197 -21.32 9.19 -0.27
CA ALA A 197 -21.23 10.63 -0.44
C ALA A 197 -22.61 11.23 -0.66
N LYS A 198 -22.83 12.40 -0.10
CA LYS A 198 -24.05 13.16 -0.26
C LYS A 198 -23.74 14.57 -0.70
N ARG A 199 -24.38 14.97 -1.79
CA ARG A 199 -24.44 16.36 -2.22
C ARG A 199 -25.75 16.97 -1.77
N PHE A 200 -25.72 18.15 -1.16
CA PHE A 200 -26.90 18.88 -0.73
C PHE A 200 -26.67 20.40 -0.85
N GLY A 201 -27.77 21.13 -1.13
CA GLY A 201 -27.70 22.56 -1.35
C GLY A 201 -26.79 22.95 -2.52
N ASP A 202 -26.26 24.14 -2.46
CA ASP A 202 -25.38 24.71 -3.48
C ASP A 202 -23.93 24.22 -3.24
N ASP A 203 -23.62 23.03 -3.76
CA ASP A 203 -22.28 22.42 -3.76
C ASP A 203 -21.71 21.99 -2.40
N HIS A 204 -22.57 21.80 -1.39
CA HIS A 204 -22.15 21.12 -0.18
C HIS A 204 -21.96 19.63 -0.42
N ASN A 205 -20.82 19.09 0.03
CA ASN A 205 -20.50 17.68 -0.11
C ASN A 205 -20.07 17.10 1.25
N LEU A 206 -20.75 16.01 1.64
CA LEU A 206 -20.38 15.19 2.78
C LEU A 206 -20.02 13.79 2.29
N SER A 207 -18.87 13.28 2.66
CA SER A 207 -18.50 11.89 2.38
C SER A 207 -18.04 11.16 3.62
N LEU A 208 -18.42 9.89 3.68
CA LEU A 208 -17.98 8.91 4.67
C LEU A 208 -17.26 7.79 3.94
N MET A 209 -16.09 7.42 4.40
CA MET A 209 -15.31 6.31 3.88
C MET A 209 -14.89 5.40 5.02
N LEU A 210 -15.01 4.09 4.79
CA LEU A 210 -14.57 3.04 5.70
C LEU A 210 -13.75 2.01 4.93
N ILE A 211 -12.56 1.68 5.45
CA ILE A 211 -11.67 0.65 4.89
C ILE A 211 -11.29 -0.31 5.99
N VAL A 212 -11.49 -1.60 5.74
CA VAL A 212 -11.20 -2.70 6.67
C VAL A 212 -10.25 -3.70 6.00
N PRO A 213 -8.92 -3.61 6.23
CA PRO A 213 -7.91 -4.38 5.53
C PRO A 213 -7.25 -5.48 6.39
N PRO A 214 -7.94 -6.56 6.79
CA PRO A 214 -7.24 -7.68 7.44
C PRO A 214 -6.23 -8.32 6.50
N SER A 215 -5.03 -8.61 7.02
CA SER A 215 -4.01 -9.30 6.24
C SER A 215 -3.07 -10.13 7.11
N VAL A 216 -2.63 -11.26 6.55
CA VAL A 216 -1.58 -12.11 7.10
C VAL A 216 -0.57 -12.38 5.99
N ARG A 217 0.71 -12.09 6.26
CA ARG A 217 1.79 -12.25 5.27
C ARG A 217 2.98 -12.89 5.91
N GLY A 218 3.52 -13.94 5.27
CA GLY A 218 4.86 -14.43 5.51
C GLY A 218 5.85 -13.61 4.70
N THR A 219 6.91 -13.12 5.33
CA THR A 219 7.89 -12.26 4.66
C THR A 219 9.23 -12.94 4.54
N ARG A 220 10.01 -12.54 3.52
CA ARG A 220 11.39 -12.94 3.37
C ARG A 220 12.27 -12.18 4.36
N LEU A 221 13.30 -12.84 4.88
CA LEU A 221 14.40 -12.22 5.59
C LEU A 221 15.62 -12.15 4.64
N SER A 222 16.36 -11.06 4.69
CA SER A 222 17.67 -11.00 4.02
C SER A 222 18.65 -11.93 4.69
N SER A 223 19.55 -12.50 3.92
CA SER A 223 20.59 -13.41 4.37
C SER A 223 21.99 -12.87 4.05
N ALA A 224 23.02 -13.57 4.50
CA ALA A 224 24.40 -13.26 4.16
C ALA A 224 24.72 -13.59 2.69
N GLU A 225 25.65 -12.86 2.08
CA GLU A 225 26.08 -13.10 0.69
C GLU A 225 26.64 -14.53 0.52
N GLU A 226 27.31 -15.05 1.55
CA GLU A 226 27.81 -16.42 1.57
C GLU A 226 26.70 -17.44 1.41
N ALA A 227 25.57 -17.28 2.14
CA ALA A 227 24.42 -18.16 2.03
C ALA A 227 23.79 -18.12 0.62
N PHE A 228 23.70 -16.94 0.00
CA PHE A 228 23.24 -16.83 -1.40
C PHE A 228 24.18 -17.54 -2.39
N ARG A 229 25.46 -17.44 -2.17
CA ARG A 229 26.47 -18.10 -3.01
C ARG A 229 26.43 -19.63 -2.86
N LEU A 230 26.31 -20.11 -1.63
CA LEU A 230 26.29 -21.55 -1.34
C LEU A 230 25.02 -22.22 -1.85
N THR A 231 23.87 -21.60 -1.66
CA THR A 231 22.59 -22.12 -2.16
C THR A 231 22.42 -21.94 -3.66
N GLY A 232 23.22 -21.08 -4.29
CA GLY A 232 23.03 -20.66 -5.69
C GLY A 232 21.74 -19.86 -5.92
N ASP A 233 21.02 -19.52 -4.86
CA ASP A 233 19.74 -18.83 -4.93
C ASP A 233 19.80 -17.43 -4.30
N ARG A 234 19.68 -16.40 -5.11
CA ARG A 234 19.59 -14.99 -4.65
C ARG A 234 18.27 -14.65 -3.95
N LEU A 235 17.29 -15.54 -4.03
CA LEU A 235 15.99 -15.41 -3.39
C LEU A 235 15.88 -16.28 -2.13
N TYR A 236 16.96 -16.95 -1.73
CA TYR A 236 17.02 -17.72 -0.51
C TYR A 236 16.40 -16.98 0.68
N ASN A 237 15.62 -17.67 1.47
CA ASN A 237 14.93 -17.16 2.63
C ASN A 237 15.26 -18.02 3.88
N PRO A 238 16.03 -17.52 4.85
CA PRO A 238 16.38 -18.29 6.04
C PRO A 238 15.25 -18.34 7.08
N ALA A 239 14.13 -17.68 6.85
CA ALA A 239 13.09 -17.50 7.86
C ALA A 239 12.02 -18.59 7.83
N TRP A 240 12.17 -19.63 7.03
CA TRP A 240 11.17 -20.68 6.89
C TRP A 240 11.77 -22.08 7.11
N GLY A 241 10.91 -23.04 7.27
CA GLY A 241 11.24 -24.45 7.36
C GLY A 241 9.97 -25.28 7.42
N PHE A 242 10.13 -26.58 7.61
CA PHE A 242 9.00 -27.48 7.80
C PHE A 242 8.74 -27.71 9.27
N GLN A 243 7.45 -27.81 9.63
CA GLN A 243 6.98 -28.32 10.89
C GLN A 243 5.92 -29.37 10.63
N HIS A 244 6.18 -30.61 11.03
CA HIS A 244 5.29 -31.76 10.75
C HIS A 244 4.87 -31.82 9.26
N GLY A 245 5.82 -31.59 8.35
CA GLY A 245 5.60 -31.62 6.91
C GLY A 245 4.87 -30.39 6.32
N LYS A 246 4.56 -29.37 7.12
CA LYS A 246 3.93 -28.12 6.66
C LYS A 246 4.93 -26.96 6.67
N VAL A 247 4.91 -26.16 5.60
CA VAL A 247 5.70 -24.95 5.51
C VAL A 247 5.31 -23.96 6.60
N ARG A 248 6.27 -23.53 7.38
CA ARG A 248 6.11 -22.51 8.41
C ARG A 248 7.13 -21.38 8.22
N ASN A 249 6.70 -20.14 8.40
CA ASN A 249 7.56 -18.98 8.33
C ASN A 249 7.64 -18.31 9.71
N SER A 250 8.86 -17.95 10.13
CA SER A 250 9.10 -17.27 11.42
C SER A 250 8.73 -15.79 11.38
N ARG A 251 8.69 -15.19 10.19
CA ARG A 251 8.46 -13.76 9.97
C ARG A 251 7.07 -13.51 9.41
N VAL A 252 6.05 -13.71 10.25
CA VAL A 252 4.67 -13.50 9.88
C VAL A 252 4.18 -12.14 10.38
N ARG A 253 3.63 -11.37 9.47
CA ARG A 253 3.02 -10.08 9.74
C ARG A 253 1.50 -10.24 9.69
N ARG A 254 0.83 -9.91 10.79
CA ARG A 254 -0.62 -9.87 10.88
C ARG A 254 -1.07 -8.45 11.16
N GLU A 255 -1.91 -7.92 10.27
CA GLU A 255 -2.38 -6.55 10.37
C GLU A 255 -3.91 -6.53 10.27
N PHE A 256 -4.53 -5.78 11.16
CA PHE A 256 -5.93 -5.41 11.14
C PHE A 256 -6.02 -3.97 11.63
N VAL A 257 -6.10 -3.03 10.71
CA VAL A 257 -6.08 -1.59 11.00
C VAL A 257 -7.13 -0.91 10.14
N PRO A 258 -8.40 -0.93 10.56
CA PRO A 258 -9.47 -0.18 9.92
C PRO A 258 -9.20 1.33 9.93
N LEU A 259 -9.67 2.00 8.87
CA LEU A 259 -9.63 3.44 8.68
C LEU A 259 -11.04 3.95 8.37
N ALA A 260 -11.50 4.92 9.13
CA ALA A 260 -12.68 5.69 8.80
C ALA A 260 -12.27 7.14 8.49
N VAL A 261 -12.88 7.73 7.47
CA VAL A 261 -12.68 9.15 7.11
C VAL A 261 -14.04 9.79 6.86
N VAL A 262 -14.25 10.94 7.46
CA VAL A 262 -15.40 11.80 7.20
C VAL A 262 -14.85 13.09 6.59
N SER A 263 -15.36 13.49 5.45
CA SER A 263 -14.96 14.71 4.76
C SER A 263 -16.18 15.58 4.49
N TYR A 264 -16.08 16.85 4.78
CA TYR A 264 -17.09 17.85 4.46
C TYR A 264 -16.47 19.00 3.68
N ARG A 265 -17.10 19.39 2.60
CA ARG A 265 -16.68 20.50 1.74
C ARG A 265 -17.85 21.38 1.43
N MET A 266 -17.62 22.69 1.50
CA MET A 266 -18.63 23.67 1.08
C MET A 266 -17.96 24.92 0.49
N PRO A 267 -18.54 25.52 -0.56
CA PRO A 267 -18.18 26.87 -0.97
C PRO A 267 -18.71 27.88 0.05
N VAL A 268 -17.89 28.82 0.46
CA VAL A 268 -18.28 29.93 1.31
C VAL A 268 -18.54 31.19 0.47
N SER A 269 -17.76 31.34 -0.60
CA SER A 269 -17.91 32.42 -1.59
C SER A 269 -17.36 31.94 -2.94
N GLN A 270 -17.42 32.80 -3.96
CA GLN A 270 -16.85 32.48 -5.28
C GLN A 270 -15.33 32.19 -5.24
N SER A 271 -14.61 32.72 -4.25
CA SER A 271 -13.17 32.57 -4.10
C SER A 271 -12.74 31.78 -2.84
N THR A 272 -13.71 31.32 -2.04
CA THR A 272 -13.41 30.71 -0.74
C THR A 272 -14.21 29.43 -0.57
N SER A 273 -13.52 28.34 -0.27
CA SER A 273 -14.14 27.07 0.10
C SER A 273 -13.65 26.60 1.48
N LEU A 274 -14.52 25.95 2.23
CA LEU A 274 -14.21 25.28 3.47
C LEU A 274 -14.11 23.78 3.23
N ALA A 275 -13.03 23.17 3.69
CA ALA A 275 -12.84 21.72 3.74
C ALA A 275 -12.52 21.29 5.17
N ALA A 276 -13.23 20.28 5.66
CA ALA A 276 -12.98 19.67 6.95
C ALA A 276 -12.89 18.15 6.80
N ASP A 277 -11.80 17.58 7.22
CA ASP A 277 -11.59 16.14 7.19
C ASP A 277 -11.32 15.62 8.61
N PHE A 278 -12.00 14.56 8.98
CA PHE A 278 -11.78 13.82 10.23
C PHE A 278 -11.46 12.38 9.90
N SER A 279 -10.46 11.81 10.58
CA SER A 279 -10.11 10.41 10.41
C SER A 279 -9.89 9.70 11.74
N ALA A 280 -10.25 8.43 11.77
CA ALA A 280 -9.97 7.52 12.86
C ALA A 280 -9.33 6.24 12.31
N GLU A 281 -8.17 5.90 12.84
CA GLU A 281 -7.47 4.65 12.57
C GLU A 281 -7.29 3.92 13.90
N TYR A 282 -7.78 2.68 14.00
CA TYR A 282 -7.62 1.85 15.18
C TYR A 282 -7.38 0.41 14.77
N GLY A 283 -6.44 -0.28 15.43
CA GLY A 283 -6.22 -1.67 15.11
C GLY A 283 -4.95 -2.26 15.67
N THR A 284 -4.60 -3.43 15.17
CA THR A 284 -3.44 -4.19 15.63
C THR A 284 -2.48 -4.52 14.50
N ARG A 285 -1.19 -4.46 14.81
CA ARG A 285 -0.09 -4.91 13.96
C ARG A 285 0.77 -5.85 14.79
N LYS A 286 0.86 -7.09 14.35
CA LYS A 286 1.63 -8.13 15.02
C LYS A 286 2.71 -8.64 14.08
N TYR A 287 3.91 -8.80 14.62
CA TYR A 287 5.04 -9.42 13.94
C TYR A 287 5.46 -10.64 14.75
N SER A 288 5.72 -11.75 14.08
CA SER A 288 6.42 -12.86 14.69
C SER A 288 7.91 -12.80 14.36
N ALA A 289 8.70 -13.29 15.27
CA ALA A 289 10.11 -13.61 15.10
C ALA A 289 10.40 -14.81 15.98
N LEU A 290 11.42 -15.58 15.62
CA LEU A 290 11.93 -16.60 16.53
C LEU A 290 12.53 -15.92 17.75
N GLY A 291 12.20 -16.44 18.90
CA GLY A 291 12.84 -16.15 20.15
C GLY A 291 13.54 -17.42 20.63
N TRP A 292 14.75 -17.27 21.11
CA TRP A 292 15.49 -18.34 21.76
C TRP A 292 16.14 -17.76 23.02
N TYR A 293 16.23 -18.58 24.02
CA TYR A 293 16.80 -18.21 25.31
C TYR A 293 17.67 -19.37 25.81
N ASP A 294 18.91 -19.08 26.18
CA ASP A 294 19.91 -20.07 26.62
C ASP A 294 20.11 -21.25 25.64
N ALA A 295 19.82 -21.03 24.35
CA ALA A 295 19.93 -22.01 23.29
C ALA A 295 20.68 -21.41 22.09
N ARG A 296 21.08 -22.28 21.18
CA ARG A 296 21.68 -21.85 19.91
C ARG A 296 20.63 -21.12 19.08
N THR A 297 21.09 -20.12 18.29
CA THR A 297 20.18 -19.43 17.38
C THR A 297 19.57 -20.42 16.38
N PRO A 298 18.24 -20.41 16.19
CA PRO A 298 17.59 -21.29 15.23
C PRO A 298 17.66 -20.78 13.78
N MET A 299 18.33 -19.64 13.57
CA MET A 299 18.47 -19.07 12.22
C MET A 299 19.61 -19.75 11.48
N PRO A 300 19.32 -20.42 10.36
CA PRO A 300 20.30 -21.23 9.62
C PRO A 300 21.44 -20.37 9.04
N ASP A 301 21.18 -19.13 8.67
CA ASP A 301 22.14 -18.19 8.08
C ASP A 301 22.95 -17.40 9.10
N ASN A 302 22.93 -17.81 10.38
CA ASN A 302 23.82 -17.19 11.36
C ASN A 302 25.27 -17.51 10.98
N TYR A 303 26.12 -16.48 11.03
CA TYR A 303 27.53 -16.60 10.61
C TYR A 303 28.26 -17.78 11.23
N ARG A 304 27.90 -18.22 12.46
CA ARG A 304 28.50 -19.36 13.16
C ARG A 304 28.21 -20.72 12.53
N TYR A 305 27.20 -20.79 11.68
CA TYR A 305 26.78 -22.00 10.97
C TYR A 305 27.20 -21.98 9.50
N LEU A 306 27.85 -20.91 9.07
CA LEU A 306 28.35 -20.80 7.71
C LEU A 306 29.75 -21.37 7.59
N PRO A 307 30.11 -22.01 6.47
CA PRO A 307 31.39 -22.66 6.27
C PRO A 307 32.60 -21.75 6.52
N SER A 308 32.50 -20.47 6.19
CA SER A 308 33.59 -19.51 6.41
C SER A 308 33.98 -19.33 7.89
N TYR A 309 33.07 -19.62 8.81
CA TYR A 309 33.35 -19.58 10.26
C TYR A 309 33.60 -20.98 10.84
N ALA A 310 32.78 -21.96 10.41
CA ALA A 310 32.86 -23.33 10.92
C ALA A 310 34.15 -24.02 10.49
N ASP A 311 34.76 -23.59 9.37
CA ASP A 311 35.93 -24.19 8.71
C ASP A 311 35.80 -25.71 8.55
N ASP A 312 34.60 -26.13 8.17
CA ASP A 312 34.21 -27.53 8.11
C ASP A 312 33.69 -27.90 6.71
N ARG A 313 34.31 -28.88 6.12
CA ARG A 313 33.98 -29.36 4.78
C ARG A 313 32.60 -30.00 4.72
N GLU A 314 32.16 -30.65 5.77
CA GLU A 314 30.84 -31.27 5.82
C GLU A 314 29.74 -30.21 5.76
N THR A 315 29.87 -29.15 6.55
CA THR A 315 28.99 -27.98 6.53
C THR A 315 28.95 -27.34 5.14
N GLU A 316 30.09 -27.17 4.47
CA GLU A 316 30.14 -26.61 3.11
C GLU A 316 29.36 -27.49 2.11
N LEU A 317 29.56 -28.78 2.13
CA LEU A 317 28.88 -29.72 1.25
C LEU A 317 27.38 -29.77 1.51
N ALA A 318 26.95 -29.71 2.77
CA ALA A 318 25.54 -29.66 3.14
C ALA A 318 24.85 -28.39 2.63
N TRP A 319 25.50 -27.24 2.74
CA TRP A 319 24.99 -26.00 2.16
C TRP A 319 24.91 -26.04 0.62
N LEU A 320 25.94 -26.55 -0.04
CA LEU A 320 25.95 -26.72 -1.51
C LEU A 320 24.88 -27.72 -1.99
N ALA A 321 24.56 -28.71 -1.19
CA ALA A 321 23.47 -29.64 -1.45
C ALA A 321 22.08 -29.11 -1.10
N ASN A 322 21.98 -27.91 -0.54
CA ASN A 322 20.73 -27.35 0.01
C ASN A 322 20.07 -28.29 1.05
N ASP A 323 20.88 -28.93 1.91
CA ASP A 323 20.34 -29.80 2.95
C ASP A 323 19.44 -29.00 3.90
N PRO A 324 18.16 -29.39 4.05
CA PRO A 324 17.20 -28.67 4.89
C PRO A 324 17.64 -28.48 6.34
N ARG A 325 18.42 -29.40 6.89
CA ARG A 325 18.95 -29.30 8.25
C ARG A 325 19.90 -28.13 8.45
N TYR A 326 20.53 -27.64 7.37
CA TYR A 326 21.47 -26.53 7.38
C TYR A 326 20.91 -25.24 6.80
N THR A 327 19.92 -25.35 5.92
CA THR A 327 19.42 -24.21 5.14
C THR A 327 18.03 -23.72 5.58
N GLN A 328 17.38 -24.43 6.51
CA GLN A 328 16.03 -24.11 6.97
C GLN A 328 15.98 -24.04 8.50
N VAL A 329 14.94 -23.39 9.02
CA VAL A 329 14.64 -23.42 10.44
C VAL A 329 14.14 -24.80 10.84
N ASP A 330 14.79 -25.44 11.77
CA ASP A 330 14.26 -26.66 12.37
C ASP A 330 13.17 -26.32 13.40
N TRP A 331 11.93 -26.48 12.98
CA TRP A 331 10.76 -26.18 13.80
C TRP A 331 10.40 -27.33 14.75
N ASP A 332 10.86 -28.52 14.46
CA ASP A 332 10.55 -29.68 15.29
C ASP A 332 11.52 -29.78 16.49
N GLU A 333 12.71 -29.15 16.39
CA GLU A 333 13.65 -28.98 17.49
C GLU A 333 13.27 -27.80 18.42
N LEU A 334 12.60 -26.78 17.88
CA LEU A 334 12.17 -25.58 18.62
C LEU A 334 10.89 -25.79 19.43
#